data_8eb3016cf4d6570efef42dbcf8568c25
#
_entry.id   8eb3016cf4d6570efef42dbcf8568c25
#
_cell.length_a   1.000
_cell.length_b   1.000
_cell.length_c   1.000
_cell.angle_alpha   90.00
_cell.angle_beta   90.00
_cell.angle_gamma   90.00
#
_symmetry.space_group_name_H-M   'P 1'
#
loop_
_entity.id
_entity.type
_entity.pdbx_description
1 polymer ?
#
loop_
_entity_poly.entity_id
_entity_poly.type
_entity_poly.pdbx_seq_one_letter_code
_entity_poly.pdbx_strand_id
1 'polypeptide(L)'
;VSSVHPVTDPNTWGAGIDEAVNAISRGGLVVLPTDTVYGIGADAFDAEAVSALLAAKGRGRHMPPPVLVPDARTLDGLATEVPDAARRLVEAFWPGGFTIILRAQPSLAWDLGETHGTVALRMPDHPAALALLRRTGPLAVSSANATGHPAALDVDDAREQLGSAVAVYLDGGTAPGGVASTIVDATSGTLRVVRQGAVTLERLREVADVAGPDDPPAATTPDAPADEPADATAGAGADGPGEPEANGG
;
A
#
# COMPACT_ATOMS: atom_id res chain seq x y z
N VAL A 1 -0.20 -30.82 -2.93
CA VAL A 1 1.25 -30.94 -3.19
C VAL A 1 1.73 -29.63 -3.76
N SER A 2 2.70 -29.01 -3.12
CA SER A 2 3.31 -27.76 -3.62
C SER A 2 4.21 -28.05 -4.82
N SER A 3 4.22 -27.16 -5.81
CA SER A 3 5.12 -27.21 -6.96
C SER A 3 6.20 -26.11 -6.88
N VAL A 4 7.34 -26.34 -7.53
CA VAL A 4 8.42 -25.37 -7.67
C VAL A 4 8.73 -25.17 -9.13
N HIS A 5 8.79 -23.91 -9.59
CA HIS A 5 9.04 -23.57 -10.99
C HIS A 5 10.18 -22.55 -11.10
N PRO A 6 11.22 -22.83 -11.90
CA PRO A 6 12.26 -21.85 -12.17
C PRO A 6 11.71 -20.69 -13.00
N VAL A 7 12.02 -19.46 -12.59
CA VAL A 7 11.62 -18.22 -13.28
C VAL A 7 12.79 -17.26 -13.50
N THR A 8 13.97 -17.81 -13.68
CA THR A 8 15.20 -17.05 -13.99
C THR A 8 15.33 -16.67 -15.46
N ASP A 9 14.68 -17.44 -16.37
CA ASP A 9 14.72 -17.19 -17.83
C ASP A 9 13.32 -16.87 -18.35
N PRO A 10 13.08 -15.62 -18.85
CA PRO A 10 11.80 -15.19 -19.44
C PRO A 10 11.28 -16.06 -20.57
N ASN A 11 12.17 -16.77 -21.28
CA ASN A 11 11.75 -17.63 -22.41
C ASN A 11 11.15 -18.96 -21.95
N THR A 12 11.38 -19.37 -20.71
CA THR A 12 11.00 -20.71 -20.22
C THR A 12 10.02 -20.68 -19.03
N TRP A 13 9.83 -19.55 -18.35
CA TRP A 13 9.02 -19.48 -17.13
C TRP A 13 7.49 -19.51 -17.34
N GLY A 14 7.01 -19.53 -18.61
CA GLY A 14 5.58 -19.42 -18.94
C GLY A 14 4.72 -20.39 -18.16
N ALA A 15 5.09 -21.68 -18.12
CA ALA A 15 4.35 -22.70 -17.41
C ALA A 15 4.27 -22.45 -15.89
N GLY A 16 5.37 -21.98 -15.28
CA GLY A 16 5.39 -21.63 -13.86
C GLY A 16 4.49 -20.44 -13.53
N ILE A 17 4.52 -19.39 -14.39
CA ILE A 17 3.62 -18.25 -14.24
C ILE A 17 2.17 -18.66 -14.45
N ASP A 18 1.87 -19.54 -15.44
CA ASP A 18 0.52 -20.06 -15.67
C ASP A 18 -0.01 -20.82 -14.45
N GLU A 19 0.81 -21.66 -13.83
CA GLU A 19 0.41 -22.40 -12.63
C GLU A 19 0.21 -21.49 -11.43
N ALA A 20 1.07 -20.48 -11.26
CA ALA A 20 0.90 -19.48 -10.22
C ALA A 20 -0.39 -18.66 -10.39
N VAL A 21 -0.71 -18.21 -11.62
CA VAL A 21 -1.99 -17.53 -11.92
C VAL A 21 -3.17 -18.44 -11.57
N ASN A 22 -3.11 -19.72 -11.97
CA ASN A 22 -4.16 -20.68 -11.67
C ASN A 22 -4.28 -20.97 -10.16
N ALA A 23 -3.18 -20.94 -9.40
CA ALA A 23 -3.22 -21.10 -7.95
C ALA A 23 -3.91 -19.89 -7.29
N ILE A 24 -3.50 -18.67 -7.65
CA ILE A 24 -4.10 -17.41 -7.15
C ILE A 24 -5.60 -17.37 -7.48
N SER A 25 -6.01 -17.70 -8.71
CA SER A 25 -7.43 -17.65 -9.10
C SER A 25 -8.33 -18.66 -8.35
N ARG A 26 -7.74 -19.61 -7.64
CA ARG A 26 -8.43 -20.57 -6.76
C ARG A 26 -8.26 -20.26 -5.27
N GLY A 27 -7.83 -19.04 -4.92
CA GLY A 27 -7.58 -18.63 -3.54
C GLY A 27 -6.29 -19.21 -2.93
N GLY A 28 -5.42 -19.83 -3.74
CA GLY A 28 -4.16 -20.41 -3.27
C GLY A 28 -3.08 -19.36 -3.04
N LEU A 29 -2.07 -19.73 -2.22
CA LEU A 29 -0.92 -18.89 -1.94
C LEU A 29 0.24 -19.22 -2.88
N VAL A 30 0.99 -18.19 -3.30
CA VAL A 30 2.14 -18.31 -4.17
C VAL A 30 3.35 -17.62 -3.53
N VAL A 31 4.52 -18.25 -3.57
CA VAL A 31 5.79 -17.59 -3.26
C VAL A 31 6.42 -17.10 -4.56
N LEU A 32 6.89 -15.84 -4.54
CA LEU A 32 7.48 -15.16 -5.69
C LEU A 32 8.77 -14.41 -5.33
N PRO A 33 9.76 -14.35 -6.23
CA PRO A 33 10.96 -13.56 -6.03
C PRO A 33 10.65 -12.07 -6.21
N THR A 34 11.38 -11.21 -5.49
CA THR A 34 11.37 -9.76 -5.69
C THR A 34 12.79 -9.19 -5.68
N ASP A 35 12.90 -7.90 -5.93
CA ASP A 35 14.14 -7.11 -5.85
C ASP A 35 14.67 -6.91 -4.41
N THR A 36 13.91 -7.34 -3.40
CA THR A 36 14.28 -7.21 -1.98
C THR A 36 14.47 -8.56 -1.29
N VAL A 37 13.38 -9.26 -1.03
CA VAL A 37 13.30 -10.59 -0.41
C VAL A 37 12.20 -11.38 -1.10
N TYR A 38 12.15 -12.69 -0.93
CA TYR A 38 11.01 -13.47 -1.41
C TYR A 38 9.72 -13.05 -0.71
N GLY A 39 8.62 -13.05 -1.47
CA GLY A 39 7.27 -12.72 -0.97
C GLY A 39 6.34 -13.92 -1.02
N ILE A 40 5.45 -14.04 -0.02
CA ILE A 40 4.26 -14.89 -0.09
C ILE A 40 3.08 -14.01 -0.48
N GLY A 41 2.32 -14.40 -1.50
CA GLY A 41 1.25 -13.62 -2.11
C GLY A 41 -0.08 -14.35 -2.17
N ALA A 42 -1.16 -13.56 -2.07
CA ALA A 42 -2.55 -13.95 -2.24
C ALA A 42 -3.28 -12.91 -3.09
N ASP A 43 -4.41 -13.25 -3.70
CA ASP A 43 -5.30 -12.24 -4.32
C ASP A 43 -5.71 -11.21 -3.26
N ALA A 44 -5.45 -9.92 -3.54
CA ALA A 44 -5.77 -8.84 -2.60
C ALA A 44 -7.29 -8.64 -2.42
N PHE A 45 -8.11 -9.12 -3.36
CA PHE A 45 -9.56 -8.99 -3.33
C PHE A 45 -10.27 -10.25 -2.82
N ASP A 46 -9.53 -11.32 -2.49
CA ASP A 46 -10.04 -12.54 -1.85
C ASP A 46 -9.69 -12.51 -0.35
N ALA A 47 -10.67 -12.17 0.49
CA ALA A 47 -10.50 -12.09 1.94
C ALA A 47 -10.10 -13.42 2.59
N GLU A 48 -10.54 -14.56 2.04
CA GLU A 48 -10.17 -15.89 2.52
C GLU A 48 -8.71 -16.20 2.19
N ALA A 49 -8.26 -15.85 0.98
CA ALA A 49 -6.87 -16.01 0.57
C ALA A 49 -5.93 -15.09 1.38
N VAL A 50 -6.32 -13.85 1.67
CA VAL A 50 -5.56 -12.95 2.57
C VAL A 50 -5.49 -13.51 3.99
N SER A 51 -6.60 -14.05 4.51
CA SER A 51 -6.62 -14.71 5.82
C SER A 51 -5.70 -15.94 5.85
N ALA A 52 -5.71 -16.76 4.79
CA ALA A 52 -4.80 -17.90 4.64
C ALA A 52 -3.32 -17.47 4.61
N LEU A 53 -2.99 -16.36 3.92
CA LEU A 53 -1.65 -15.80 3.91
C LEU A 53 -1.21 -15.39 5.33
N LEU A 54 -2.04 -14.69 6.07
CA LEU A 54 -1.74 -14.31 7.46
C LEU A 54 -1.56 -15.53 8.35
N ALA A 55 -2.42 -16.54 8.21
CA ALA A 55 -2.33 -17.79 8.96
C ALA A 55 -1.05 -18.58 8.64
N ALA A 56 -0.67 -18.67 7.35
CA ALA A 56 0.57 -19.34 6.92
C ALA A 56 1.83 -18.73 7.55
N LYS A 57 1.79 -17.43 7.85
CA LYS A 57 2.87 -16.71 8.52
C LYS A 57 2.78 -16.74 10.06
N GLY A 58 1.68 -17.20 10.65
CA GLY A 58 1.38 -16.99 12.07
C GLY A 58 1.26 -15.50 12.41
N ARG A 59 0.65 -14.69 11.53
CA ARG A 59 0.55 -13.24 11.64
C ARG A 59 -0.90 -12.82 11.92
N GLY A 60 -1.10 -11.92 12.87
CA GLY A 60 -2.43 -11.39 13.18
C GLY A 60 -2.91 -10.33 12.20
N ARG A 61 -4.22 -10.07 12.19
CA ARG A 61 -4.90 -9.06 11.35
C ARG A 61 -4.43 -7.62 11.59
N HIS A 62 -3.87 -7.33 12.79
CA HIS A 62 -3.28 -6.03 13.16
C HIS A 62 -2.00 -5.68 12.38
N MET A 63 -1.51 -6.59 11.56
CA MET A 63 -0.33 -6.39 10.71
C MET A 63 -0.68 -6.66 9.23
N PRO A 64 -1.50 -5.81 8.60
CA PRO A 64 -1.95 -6.02 7.22
C PRO A 64 -0.78 -6.13 6.24
N PRO A 65 -0.87 -6.99 5.21
CA PRO A 65 0.16 -7.10 4.19
C PRO A 65 0.10 -5.89 3.23
N PRO A 66 1.25 -5.42 2.70
CA PRO A 66 1.26 -4.54 1.57
C PRO A 66 0.64 -5.19 0.32
N VAL A 67 0.23 -4.37 -0.64
CA VAL A 67 -0.26 -4.82 -1.94
C VAL A 67 0.77 -4.50 -3.01
N LEU A 68 1.21 -5.53 -3.73
CA LEU A 68 2.06 -5.37 -4.91
C LEU A 68 1.20 -5.11 -6.14
N VAL A 69 1.66 -4.17 -6.98
CA VAL A 69 0.95 -3.72 -8.19
C VAL A 69 1.79 -3.94 -9.45
N PRO A 70 1.15 -4.18 -10.62
CA PRO A 70 1.84 -4.42 -11.89
C PRO A 70 2.46 -3.16 -12.50
N ASP A 71 1.90 -1.99 -12.20
CA ASP A 71 2.33 -0.69 -12.71
C ASP A 71 1.88 0.46 -11.79
N ALA A 72 2.46 1.64 -11.99
CA ALA A 72 2.18 2.81 -11.15
C ALA A 72 0.76 3.37 -11.32
N ARG A 73 0.08 3.13 -12.46
CA ARG A 73 -1.29 3.62 -12.69
C ARG A 73 -2.31 2.89 -11.82
N THR A 74 -2.00 1.65 -11.43
CA THR A 74 -2.84 0.87 -10.52
C THR A 74 -3.06 1.58 -9.19
N LEU A 75 -2.13 2.44 -8.76
CA LEU A 75 -2.25 3.25 -7.56
C LEU A 75 -3.53 4.09 -7.55
N ASP A 76 -3.91 4.71 -8.68
CA ASP A 76 -5.09 5.57 -8.77
C ASP A 76 -6.42 4.81 -8.59
N GLY A 77 -6.43 3.51 -8.86
CA GLY A 77 -7.58 2.65 -8.59
C GLY A 77 -7.67 2.13 -7.15
N LEU A 78 -6.54 2.11 -6.43
CA LEU A 78 -6.44 1.50 -5.10
C LEU A 78 -6.38 2.53 -3.96
N ALA A 79 -5.98 3.76 -4.25
CA ALA A 79 -5.79 4.83 -3.27
C ALA A 79 -6.55 6.10 -3.66
N THR A 80 -6.90 6.89 -2.65
CA THR A 80 -7.53 8.20 -2.80
C THR A 80 -6.70 9.27 -2.10
N GLU A 81 -6.94 10.54 -2.38
CA GLU A 81 -6.27 11.69 -1.75
C GLU A 81 -4.73 11.58 -1.81
N VAL A 82 -4.19 11.13 -2.94
CA VAL A 82 -2.76 10.90 -3.12
C VAL A 82 -2.01 12.24 -3.24
N PRO A 83 -1.14 12.61 -2.26
CA PRO A 83 -0.40 13.86 -2.32
C PRO A 83 0.56 13.91 -3.52
N ASP A 84 0.78 15.08 -4.11
CA ASP A 84 1.74 15.26 -5.22
C ASP A 84 3.17 14.83 -4.84
N ALA A 85 3.57 15.07 -3.60
CA ALA A 85 4.86 14.62 -3.08
C ALA A 85 4.98 13.09 -3.06
N ALA A 86 3.90 12.38 -2.73
CA ALA A 86 3.81 10.92 -2.80
C ALA A 86 3.93 10.41 -4.24
N ARG A 87 3.29 11.08 -5.20
CA ARG A 87 3.41 10.75 -6.63
C ARG A 87 4.83 10.91 -7.15
N ARG A 88 5.54 11.97 -6.76
CA ARG A 88 6.95 12.13 -7.13
C ARG A 88 7.84 11.03 -6.57
N LEU A 89 7.60 10.57 -5.34
CA LEU A 89 8.32 9.43 -4.77
C LEU A 89 8.04 8.13 -5.53
N VAL A 90 6.78 7.89 -5.88
CA VAL A 90 6.39 6.73 -6.71
C VAL A 90 7.07 6.77 -8.07
N GLU A 91 7.06 7.91 -8.76
CA GLU A 91 7.73 8.09 -10.05
C GLU A 91 9.25 7.85 -9.97
N ALA A 92 9.88 8.29 -8.88
CA ALA A 92 11.33 8.17 -8.70
C ALA A 92 11.79 6.77 -8.27
N PHE A 93 10.96 6.00 -7.53
CA PHE A 93 11.37 4.77 -6.85
C PHE A 93 10.58 3.53 -7.25
N TRP A 94 9.62 3.61 -8.16
CA TRP A 94 8.94 2.46 -8.75
C TRP A 94 9.35 2.27 -10.22
N PRO A 95 9.60 0.99 -10.61
CA PRO A 95 9.63 -0.21 -9.78
C PRO A 95 10.83 -0.21 -8.83
N GLY A 96 10.69 -0.86 -7.65
CA GLY A 96 11.80 -0.98 -6.70
C GLY A 96 11.41 -1.22 -5.24
N GLY A 97 12.43 -1.09 -4.37
CA GLY A 97 12.34 -1.33 -2.92
C GLY A 97 11.67 -0.22 -2.11
N PHE A 98 10.64 0.44 -2.67
CA PHE A 98 9.89 1.53 -2.05
C PHE A 98 8.41 1.16 -1.90
N THR A 99 7.89 1.28 -0.68
CA THR A 99 6.49 1.07 -0.32
C THR A 99 5.90 2.38 0.21
N ILE A 100 4.70 2.72 -0.22
CA ILE A 100 4.00 3.91 0.24
C ILE A 100 2.66 3.54 0.87
N ILE A 101 2.35 4.11 2.04
CA ILE A 101 1.05 3.97 2.70
C ILE A 101 0.21 5.18 2.31
N LEU A 102 -0.99 4.92 1.82
CA LEU A 102 -1.96 5.89 1.34
C LEU A 102 -3.33 5.61 1.93
N ARG A 103 -4.26 6.55 1.81
CA ARG A 103 -5.68 6.29 2.08
C ARG A 103 -6.21 5.32 1.04
N ALA A 104 -6.81 4.23 1.48
CA ALA A 104 -7.40 3.24 0.59
C ALA A 104 -8.63 3.82 -0.10
N GLN A 105 -8.87 3.43 -1.35
CA GLN A 105 -10.10 3.77 -2.07
C GLN A 105 -11.31 3.11 -1.35
N PRO A 106 -12.25 3.89 -0.80
CA PRO A 106 -13.32 3.35 0.05
C PRO A 106 -14.32 2.44 -0.68
N SER A 107 -14.39 2.52 -2.01
CA SER A 107 -15.27 1.70 -2.84
C SER A 107 -14.78 0.27 -3.07
N LEU A 108 -13.55 -0.06 -2.65
CA LEU A 108 -12.99 -1.40 -2.85
C LEU A 108 -13.54 -2.37 -1.79
N ALA A 109 -14.09 -3.47 -2.29
CA ALA A 109 -14.56 -4.58 -1.45
C ALA A 109 -13.41 -5.57 -1.19
N TRP A 110 -12.42 -5.18 -0.40
CA TRP A 110 -11.33 -6.04 0.05
C TRP A 110 -11.19 -6.08 1.55
N ASP A 111 -10.55 -7.12 2.07
CA ASP A 111 -10.24 -7.26 3.49
C ASP A 111 -8.76 -7.66 3.66
N LEU A 112 -7.91 -6.69 3.87
CA LEU A 112 -6.47 -6.89 4.09
C LEU A 112 -6.10 -7.02 5.57
N GLY A 113 -7.08 -7.01 6.47
CA GLY A 113 -6.88 -6.96 7.92
C GLY A 113 -7.25 -5.58 8.51
N GLU A 114 -6.69 -5.25 9.65
CA GLU A 114 -6.93 -3.99 10.37
C GLU A 114 -6.13 -2.85 9.72
N THR A 115 -6.60 -2.35 8.60
CA THR A 115 -5.91 -1.31 7.80
C THR A 115 -6.24 0.12 8.22
N HIS A 116 -7.29 0.31 9.01
CA HIS A 116 -7.78 1.64 9.43
C HIS A 116 -8.01 2.60 8.24
N GLY A 117 -8.49 2.06 7.11
CA GLY A 117 -8.75 2.84 5.89
C GLY A 117 -7.50 3.22 5.09
N THR A 118 -6.39 2.53 5.32
CA THR A 118 -5.14 2.76 4.56
C THR A 118 -4.74 1.53 3.74
N VAL A 119 -3.83 1.73 2.79
CA VAL A 119 -3.22 0.65 2.02
C VAL A 119 -1.74 0.95 1.79
N ALA A 120 -0.89 -0.06 1.97
CA ALA A 120 0.53 0.01 1.61
C ALA A 120 0.71 -0.55 0.19
N LEU A 121 1.22 0.25 -0.74
CA LEU A 121 1.39 -0.12 -2.15
C LEU A 121 2.87 -0.16 -2.52
N ARG A 122 3.23 -1.11 -3.41
CA ARG A 122 4.57 -1.20 -3.99
C ARG A 122 4.52 -1.82 -5.39
N MET A 123 5.35 -1.31 -6.31
CA MET A 123 5.66 -1.96 -7.58
C MET A 123 7.05 -2.59 -7.48
N PRO A 124 7.19 -3.94 -7.48
CA PRO A 124 8.48 -4.60 -7.34
C PRO A 124 9.29 -4.50 -8.64
N ASP A 125 10.63 -4.41 -8.53
CA ASP A 125 11.53 -4.44 -9.68
C ASP A 125 12.04 -5.88 -9.93
N HIS A 126 11.14 -6.77 -10.29
CA HIS A 126 11.48 -8.14 -10.65
C HIS A 126 10.63 -8.63 -11.82
N PRO A 127 11.25 -9.06 -12.93
CA PRO A 127 10.52 -9.40 -14.17
C PRO A 127 9.45 -10.48 -13.98
N ALA A 128 9.74 -11.57 -13.25
CA ALA A 128 8.78 -12.64 -13.00
C ALA A 128 7.63 -12.19 -12.10
N ALA A 129 7.91 -11.39 -11.06
CA ALA A 129 6.87 -10.80 -10.22
C ALA A 129 5.93 -9.90 -11.03
N LEU A 130 6.47 -9.03 -11.87
CA LEU A 130 5.68 -8.18 -12.75
C LEU A 130 4.89 -8.97 -13.80
N ALA A 131 5.46 -10.08 -14.33
CA ALA A 131 4.75 -10.96 -15.24
C ALA A 131 3.54 -11.63 -14.57
N LEU A 132 3.69 -12.07 -13.33
CA LEU A 132 2.59 -12.60 -12.52
C LEU A 132 1.53 -11.52 -12.26
N LEU A 133 1.93 -10.36 -11.70
CA LEU A 133 1.04 -9.26 -11.34
C LEU A 133 0.23 -8.71 -12.52
N ARG A 134 0.80 -8.67 -13.73
CA ARG A 134 0.07 -8.24 -14.95
C ARG A 134 -1.08 -9.16 -15.31
N ARG A 135 -1.05 -10.41 -14.85
CA ARG A 135 -2.08 -11.42 -15.15
C ARG A 135 -3.07 -11.61 -14.02
N THR A 136 -2.62 -11.49 -12.78
CA THR A 136 -3.48 -11.67 -11.59
C THR A 136 -4.14 -10.36 -11.15
N GLY A 137 -3.54 -9.20 -11.48
CA GLY A 137 -3.83 -7.94 -10.81
C GLY A 137 -3.07 -7.80 -9.48
N PRO A 138 -3.52 -6.89 -8.60
CA PRO A 138 -2.90 -6.63 -7.32
C PRO A 138 -2.89 -7.85 -6.39
N LEU A 139 -1.75 -8.15 -5.79
CA LEU A 139 -1.61 -9.22 -4.80
C LEU A 139 -1.27 -8.65 -3.42
N ALA A 140 -1.93 -9.15 -2.39
CA ALA A 140 -1.50 -8.96 -0.99
C ALA A 140 -0.23 -9.78 -0.79
N VAL A 141 0.90 -9.14 -0.46
CA VAL A 141 2.20 -9.82 -0.37
C VAL A 141 2.93 -9.42 0.90
N SER A 142 3.46 -10.41 1.60
CA SER A 142 4.35 -10.21 2.74
C SER A 142 5.67 -10.98 2.50
N SER A 143 6.73 -10.71 3.25
CA SER A 143 7.96 -11.51 3.16
C SER A 143 7.68 -13.00 3.36
N ALA A 144 8.37 -13.87 2.59
CA ALA A 144 8.15 -15.31 2.59
C ALA A 144 8.88 -15.98 3.77
N ASN A 145 8.40 -15.72 5.00
CA ASN A 145 8.91 -16.28 6.25
C ASN A 145 7.79 -16.45 7.27
N ALA A 146 7.95 -17.37 8.20
CA ALA A 146 7.16 -17.38 9.41
C ALA A 146 7.46 -16.16 10.28
N THR A 147 6.48 -15.63 11.00
CA THR A 147 6.65 -14.44 11.84
C THR A 147 7.73 -14.67 12.89
N GLY A 148 8.64 -13.71 13.02
CA GLY A 148 9.78 -13.80 13.95
C GLY A 148 11.03 -14.48 13.35
N HIS A 149 10.96 -15.04 12.16
CA HIS A 149 12.09 -15.61 11.44
C HIS A 149 12.66 -14.64 10.39
N PRO A 150 13.91 -14.80 9.95
CA PRO A 150 14.46 -14.03 8.83
C PRO A 150 13.64 -14.20 7.56
N ALA A 151 13.57 -13.15 6.74
CA ALA A 151 12.93 -13.24 5.43
C ALA A 151 13.73 -14.16 4.51
N ALA A 152 13.04 -15.02 3.75
CA ALA A 152 13.68 -15.92 2.80
C ALA A 152 14.39 -15.14 1.68
N LEU A 153 15.62 -15.53 1.37
CA LEU A 153 16.40 -14.97 0.27
C LEU A 153 16.41 -15.88 -0.97
N ASP A 154 15.95 -17.09 -0.83
CA ASP A 154 15.78 -18.06 -1.92
C ASP A 154 14.51 -18.91 -1.70
N VAL A 155 14.22 -19.76 -2.68
CA VAL A 155 13.02 -20.60 -2.68
C VAL A 155 13.08 -21.70 -1.63
N ASP A 156 14.27 -22.23 -1.33
CA ASP A 156 14.44 -23.32 -0.37
C ASP A 156 14.18 -22.84 1.05
N ASP A 157 14.71 -21.68 1.43
CA ASP A 157 14.40 -21.01 2.69
C ASP A 157 12.89 -20.78 2.84
N ALA A 158 12.25 -20.28 1.78
CA ALA A 158 10.79 -20.04 1.79
C ALA A 158 10.00 -21.34 2.00
N ARG A 159 10.42 -22.43 1.34
CA ARG A 159 9.78 -23.76 1.46
C ARG A 159 9.96 -24.37 2.83
N GLU A 160 11.13 -24.20 3.42
CA GLU A 160 11.41 -24.71 4.78
C GLU A 160 10.47 -24.03 5.80
N GLN A 161 10.24 -22.73 5.67
CA GLN A 161 9.44 -21.96 6.60
C GLN A 161 7.92 -22.07 6.37
N LEU A 162 7.45 -22.16 5.12
CA LEU A 162 6.05 -22.07 4.75
C LEU A 162 5.42 -23.39 4.29
N GLY A 163 6.24 -24.33 3.85
CA GLY A 163 5.84 -25.71 3.54
C GLY A 163 4.64 -25.85 2.61
N SER A 164 3.72 -26.71 2.99
CA SER A 164 2.52 -27.03 2.20
C SER A 164 1.41 -25.99 2.26
N ALA A 165 1.56 -24.90 3.01
CA ALA A 165 0.61 -23.78 3.01
C ALA A 165 0.61 -23.04 1.67
N VAL A 166 1.71 -23.13 0.91
CA VAL A 166 1.90 -22.47 -0.40
C VAL A 166 1.67 -23.48 -1.51
N ALA A 167 0.86 -23.13 -2.49
CA ALA A 167 0.56 -23.99 -3.64
C ALA A 167 1.69 -24.00 -4.67
N VAL A 168 2.26 -22.83 -4.99
CA VAL A 168 3.31 -22.68 -6.01
C VAL A 168 4.43 -21.81 -5.49
N TYR A 169 5.65 -22.28 -5.73
CA TYR A 169 6.90 -21.56 -5.46
C TYR A 169 7.59 -21.21 -6.78
N LEU A 170 7.76 -19.92 -7.04
CA LEU A 170 8.49 -19.42 -8.20
C LEU A 170 9.95 -19.19 -7.81
N ASP A 171 10.86 -19.97 -8.37
CA ASP A 171 12.29 -19.90 -8.10
C ASP A 171 12.99 -18.91 -9.04
N GLY A 172 13.30 -17.75 -8.56
CA GLY A 172 14.06 -16.69 -9.24
C GLY A 172 15.54 -16.66 -8.88
N GLY A 173 16.05 -17.70 -8.19
CA GLY A 173 17.40 -17.69 -7.61
C GLY A 173 17.47 -16.88 -6.30
N THR A 174 18.66 -16.47 -5.91
CA THR A 174 18.85 -15.70 -4.68
C THR A 174 18.41 -14.24 -4.85
N ALA A 175 17.59 -13.73 -3.93
CA ALA A 175 17.15 -12.35 -3.93
C ALA A 175 18.36 -11.39 -3.77
N PRO A 176 18.49 -10.36 -4.62
CA PRO A 176 19.72 -9.57 -4.69
C PRO A 176 19.91 -8.62 -3.49
N GLY A 177 18.82 -8.24 -2.81
CA GLY A 177 18.88 -7.15 -1.84
C GLY A 177 19.08 -7.58 -0.39
N GLY A 178 18.40 -8.61 0.05
CA GLY A 178 18.37 -9.01 1.47
C GLY A 178 17.81 -7.96 2.43
N VAL A 179 17.49 -6.76 1.94
CA VAL A 179 16.96 -5.62 2.70
C VAL A 179 15.51 -5.37 2.27
N ALA A 180 14.61 -5.35 3.24
CA ALA A 180 13.20 -5.08 2.98
C ALA A 180 12.98 -3.66 2.39
N SER A 181 11.83 -3.43 1.75
CA SER A 181 11.49 -2.11 1.20
C SER A 181 11.45 -1.03 2.28
N THR A 182 11.83 0.20 1.94
CA THR A 182 11.53 1.38 2.76
C THR A 182 10.04 1.67 2.70
N ILE A 183 9.42 1.99 3.85
CA ILE A 183 8.00 2.33 3.92
C ILE A 183 7.85 3.79 4.35
N VAL A 184 7.11 4.54 3.56
CA VAL A 184 6.72 5.93 3.86
C VAL A 184 5.21 6.01 4.05
N ASP A 185 4.78 6.63 5.14
CA ASP A 185 3.39 6.98 5.38
C ASP A 185 3.11 8.36 4.75
N ALA A 186 2.10 8.42 3.88
CA ALA A 186 1.63 9.61 3.19
C ALA A 186 0.14 9.89 3.48
N THR A 187 -0.41 9.34 4.57
CA THR A 187 -1.83 9.49 4.96
C THR A 187 -2.12 10.76 5.74
N SER A 188 -1.09 11.41 6.25
CA SER A 188 -1.13 12.71 6.93
C SER A 188 -0.52 13.80 6.04
N GLY A 189 -0.63 15.06 6.43
CA GLY A 189 -0.06 16.18 5.68
C GLY A 189 1.47 16.16 5.54
N THR A 190 2.17 15.27 6.25
CA THR A 190 3.64 15.12 6.22
C THR A 190 3.99 13.69 5.84
N LEU A 191 4.84 13.52 4.80
CA LEU A 191 5.41 12.23 4.45
C LEU A 191 6.39 11.80 5.55
N ARG A 192 6.26 10.56 6.06
CA ARG A 192 7.12 10.05 7.15
C ARG A 192 7.60 8.64 6.88
N VAL A 193 8.91 8.41 7.05
CA VAL A 193 9.46 7.05 7.04
C VAL A 193 8.99 6.31 8.29
N VAL A 194 8.26 5.22 8.11
CA VAL A 194 7.82 4.31 9.18
C VAL A 194 8.68 3.05 9.26
N ARG A 195 9.40 2.75 8.19
CA ARG A 195 10.43 1.69 8.18
C ARG A 195 11.53 2.05 7.20
N GLN A 196 12.76 2.15 7.69
CA GLN A 196 13.94 2.27 6.85
C GLN A 196 14.24 0.93 6.17
N GLY A 197 14.61 0.97 4.90
CA GLY A 197 14.89 -0.22 4.09
C GLY A 197 15.79 0.10 2.90
N ALA A 198 15.49 -0.48 1.73
CA ALA A 198 16.33 -0.43 0.52
C ALA A 198 16.55 0.99 -0.05
N VAL A 199 15.62 1.95 0.18
CA VAL A 199 15.78 3.35 -0.22
C VAL A 199 16.13 4.17 1.02
N THR A 200 17.28 4.88 1.00
CA THR A 200 17.71 5.68 2.16
C THR A 200 16.90 6.97 2.32
N LEU A 201 16.87 7.51 3.54
CA LEU A 201 16.17 8.76 3.83
C LEU A 201 16.74 9.94 3.02
N GLU A 202 18.06 9.96 2.80
CA GLU A 202 18.73 10.99 1.99
C GLU A 202 18.18 10.99 0.57
N ARG A 203 18.06 9.81 -0.06
CA ARG A 203 17.51 9.69 -1.41
C ARG A 203 16.03 10.08 -1.48
N LEU A 204 15.25 9.77 -0.46
CA LEU A 204 13.85 10.24 -0.40
C LEU A 204 13.78 11.76 -0.34
N ARG A 205 14.66 12.39 0.44
CA ARG A 205 14.73 13.86 0.60
C ARG A 205 15.21 14.60 -0.64
N GLU A 206 15.91 13.95 -1.56
CA GLU A 206 16.22 14.51 -2.88
C GLU A 206 14.97 14.75 -3.75
N VAL A 207 13.88 14.01 -3.49
CA VAL A 207 12.65 14.03 -4.30
C VAL A 207 11.51 14.79 -3.63
N ALA A 208 11.36 14.65 -2.30
CA ALA A 208 10.28 15.25 -1.53
C ALA A 208 10.71 15.54 -0.09
N ASP A 209 10.00 16.43 0.58
CA ASP A 209 10.18 16.66 2.01
C ASP A 209 9.62 15.45 2.78
N VAL A 210 10.52 14.65 3.38
CA VAL A 210 10.20 13.41 4.09
C VAL A 210 10.81 13.44 5.47
N ALA A 211 9.97 13.33 6.49
CA ALA A 211 10.40 13.17 7.87
C ALA A 211 10.99 11.77 8.10
N GLY A 212 12.09 11.71 8.83
CA GLY A 212 12.67 10.46 9.33
C GLY A 212 11.81 9.82 10.42
N PRO A 213 12.12 8.57 10.80
CA PRO A 213 11.37 7.89 11.86
C PRO A 213 11.46 8.60 13.23
N ASP A 214 12.59 9.25 13.51
CA ASP A 214 12.88 9.91 14.78
C ASP A 214 12.63 11.42 14.72
N ASP A 215 12.26 11.99 13.57
CA ASP A 215 11.96 13.42 13.46
C ASP A 215 10.68 13.76 14.24
N PRO A 216 10.61 14.94 14.88
CA PRO A 216 9.40 15.34 15.59
C PRO A 216 8.21 15.39 14.62
N PRO A 217 6.97 15.14 15.10
CA PRO A 217 5.78 15.34 14.29
C PRO A 217 5.75 16.79 13.81
N ALA A 218 5.32 17.00 12.55
CA ALA A 218 5.12 18.36 12.05
C ALA A 218 4.19 19.12 13.00
N ALA A 219 4.59 20.35 13.39
CA ALA A 219 3.73 21.21 14.17
C ALA A 219 2.42 21.40 13.39
N THR A 220 1.31 20.92 13.93
CA THR A 220 -0.01 21.25 13.41
C THR A 220 -0.16 22.76 13.54
N THR A 221 -0.07 23.47 12.42
CA THR A 221 -0.48 24.87 12.39
C THR A 221 -1.95 24.88 12.79
N PRO A 222 -2.37 25.59 13.86
CA PRO A 222 -3.77 25.69 14.18
C PRO A 222 -4.49 26.28 12.98
N ASP A 223 -5.58 25.64 12.58
CA ASP A 223 -6.49 26.17 11.56
C ASP A 223 -6.73 27.65 11.81
N ALA A 224 -6.45 28.49 10.81
CA ALA A 224 -6.71 29.91 10.93
C ALA A 224 -8.20 30.07 11.26
N PRO A 225 -8.57 30.90 12.26
CA PRO A 225 -9.98 31.08 12.58
C PRO A 225 -10.73 31.53 11.34
N ALA A 226 -11.80 30.81 11.03
CA ALA A 226 -12.71 31.18 9.96
C ALA A 226 -13.12 32.66 10.15
N ASP A 227 -12.92 33.48 9.11
CA ASP A 227 -13.37 34.86 9.05
C ASP A 227 -14.85 34.90 9.45
N GLU A 228 -15.15 35.46 10.62
CA GLU A 228 -16.53 35.82 10.98
C GLU A 228 -17.05 36.85 9.95
N PRO A 229 -18.23 36.65 9.38
CA PRO A 229 -18.82 37.67 8.54
C PRO A 229 -19.07 38.91 9.36
N ALA A 230 -18.46 40.02 8.98
CA ALA A 230 -18.64 41.33 9.58
C ALA A 230 -20.16 41.71 9.64
N ASP A 231 -20.66 41.85 10.85
CA ASP A 231 -21.98 42.34 11.16
C ASP A 231 -22.07 43.81 10.71
N ALA A 232 -22.88 44.06 9.66
CA ALA A 232 -23.17 45.37 9.16
C ALA A 232 -24.38 45.96 9.94
N THR A 233 -24.14 46.41 11.17
CA THR A 233 -25.04 47.32 11.87
C THR A 233 -24.58 48.76 11.64
N ALA A 234 -25.30 49.51 10.87
CA ALA A 234 -25.38 50.94 11.08
C ALA A 234 -26.51 51.57 10.24
N GLY A 235 -27.38 52.30 10.87
CA GLY A 235 -28.08 53.37 10.26
C GLY A 235 -29.45 53.66 10.83
N ALA A 236 -29.46 54.32 11.96
CA ALA A 236 -30.63 54.95 12.51
C ALA A 236 -31.14 56.08 11.62
N GLY A 237 -32.46 56.26 11.57
CA GLY A 237 -33.14 57.41 11.00
C GLY A 237 -34.55 57.52 11.55
N ALA A 238 -34.71 58.40 12.55
CA ALA A 238 -35.97 58.79 13.11
C ALA A 238 -36.82 59.61 12.14
N ASP A 239 -38.13 59.50 12.13
CA ASP A 239 -39.03 60.61 12.47
C ASP A 239 -40.48 60.13 12.52
N GLY A 240 -41.21 60.68 13.51
CA GLY A 240 -42.48 60.33 13.98
C GLY A 240 -43.67 60.96 13.19
N PRO A 241 -44.78 61.40 13.82
CA PRO A 241 -45.96 60.53 14.04
C PRO A 241 -47.17 61.02 13.25
N GLY A 242 -48.18 60.20 13.15
CA GLY A 242 -49.45 60.58 12.58
C GLY A 242 -50.53 59.53 12.69
N GLU A 243 -51.30 59.56 13.77
CA GLU A 243 -52.68 59.08 13.86
C GLU A 243 -53.64 60.03 13.13
N PRO A 244 -54.97 59.74 12.98
CA PRO A 244 -55.76 58.55 13.17
C PRO A 244 -56.86 58.33 12.09
N GLU A 245 -57.86 57.50 12.48
CA GLU A 245 -59.26 57.34 11.98
C GLU A 245 -59.49 56.28 10.90
N ALA A 246 -60.17 55.25 11.23
CA ALA A 246 -61.61 55.00 11.54
C ALA A 246 -62.39 54.58 10.29
N ASN A 247 -63.16 53.54 10.53
CA ASN A 247 -64.42 53.15 9.88
C ASN A 247 -64.34 52.09 8.76
N GLY A 248 -64.88 50.95 9.02
CA GLY A 248 -66.30 50.63 8.88
C GLY A 248 -66.53 49.69 7.70
N GLY A 249 -67.05 48.56 7.96
CA GLY A 249 -67.63 47.65 6.99
C GLY A 249 -67.33 46.16 7.31
#